data_7abd43be892bbbb6c60fcca232bb1ca3
#
_entry.id   7abd43be892bbbb6c60fcca232bb1ca3
#
_cell.length_a   1.000
_cell.length_b   1.000
_cell.length_c   1.000
_cell.angle_alpha   90.00
_cell.angle_beta   90.00
_cell.angle_gamma   90.00
#
_symmetry.space_group_name_H-M   'P 1'
#
loop_
_entity.id
_entity.type
_entity.pdbx_description
1 polymer ?
#
loop_
_entity_poly.entity_id
_entity_poly.type
_entity_poly.pdbx_seq_one_letter_code
_entity_poly.pdbx_strand_id
1 'polypeptide(L)'
;MENAVKLTKLARCAGCGAKVGAGVLAQLLDGIRVHEDPNLLVGFDKSDDASVYKVSGELALVQTVDFFPPIADDPYLFGQIAAANALSDVYAMGGEPKLALNLMCVPEKMPREAVHQMLRGGYDKVYEAGCLITGGHSIFDEEPKYGLAVTGFVHPDRILTNSGARPGDVLLLTKPLGVGILTTAYKGGLLTLEEMEPVYRQMTTLNKAARDVMVQFPVHACTDVTGFSLMGHLLEMVQGSGVRAAVHTSEVDVLAGAAEMARMGVLPEGMYRNRSFAGPSVDPGSVPLHVQDILFDPQTAGGLLIAADPACGEELLAALAACVPSARRIGEVCDGSGEARILLR
;
A
#
# COMPACT_ATOMS: atom_id res chain seq x y z
N MET A 1 8.84 -17.36 -31.46
CA MET A 1 8.82 -16.59 -30.19
C MET A 1 8.91 -17.64 -29.09
N GLU A 2 10.09 -17.80 -28.52
CA GLU A 2 10.34 -18.72 -27.40
C GLU A 2 9.41 -18.37 -26.25
N ASN A 3 8.91 -19.41 -25.54
CA ASN A 3 7.99 -19.31 -24.44
C ASN A 3 8.43 -18.26 -23.41
N ALA A 4 7.85 -17.07 -23.47
CA ALA A 4 8.06 -16.05 -22.43
C ALA A 4 7.65 -16.66 -21.09
N VAL A 5 8.53 -16.56 -20.09
CA VAL A 5 8.26 -17.06 -18.74
C VAL A 5 7.09 -16.29 -18.16
N LYS A 6 6.05 -16.98 -17.74
CA LYS A 6 4.92 -16.38 -17.01
C LYS A 6 5.23 -16.41 -15.52
N LEU A 7 5.70 -15.30 -14.96
CA LEU A 7 6.15 -15.24 -13.57
C LEU A 7 5.07 -15.60 -12.56
N THR A 8 3.82 -15.20 -12.79
CA THR A 8 2.70 -15.49 -11.88
C THR A 8 2.41 -16.98 -11.72
N LYS A 9 2.85 -17.82 -12.67
CA LYS A 9 2.74 -19.28 -12.59
C LYS A 9 3.81 -19.93 -11.73
N LEU A 10 4.86 -19.19 -11.39
CA LEU A 10 5.95 -19.65 -10.52
C LEU A 10 5.68 -19.37 -9.04
N ALA A 11 4.55 -18.74 -8.70
CA ALA A 11 4.20 -18.37 -7.34
C ALA A 11 2.78 -18.79 -6.98
N ARG A 12 2.58 -19.21 -5.73
CA ARG A 12 1.25 -19.59 -5.19
C ARG A 12 0.36 -18.38 -4.97
N CYS A 13 0.92 -17.34 -4.34
CA CYS A 13 0.25 -16.06 -4.07
C CYS A 13 0.82 -14.97 -4.99
N ALA A 14 0.17 -13.81 -5.05
CA ALA A 14 0.60 -12.69 -5.87
C ALA A 14 0.62 -11.38 -5.08
N GLY A 15 1.67 -10.57 -5.31
CA GLY A 15 1.78 -9.22 -4.74
C GLY A 15 1.65 -9.17 -3.21
N CYS A 16 1.17 -8.03 -2.71
CA CYS A 16 0.98 -7.79 -1.27
C CYS A 16 -0.07 -8.70 -0.62
N GLY A 17 -0.94 -9.36 -1.38
CA GLY A 17 -1.84 -10.39 -0.87
C GLY A 17 -1.14 -11.64 -0.29
N ALA A 18 0.18 -11.78 -0.51
CA ALA A 18 1.01 -12.84 0.07
C ALA A 18 1.49 -12.52 1.50
N LYS A 19 1.28 -11.31 2.01
CA LYS A 19 1.69 -10.93 3.38
C LYS A 19 1.05 -11.83 4.43
N VAL A 20 1.77 -12.07 5.52
CA VAL A 20 1.22 -12.70 6.73
C VAL A 20 0.13 -11.80 7.26
N GLY A 21 -1.06 -12.35 7.56
CA GLY A 21 -2.18 -11.56 8.06
C GLY A 21 -1.83 -10.83 9.37
N ALA A 22 -2.30 -9.59 9.53
CA ALA A 22 -1.96 -8.72 10.66
C ALA A 22 -2.21 -9.40 12.04
N GLY A 23 -3.34 -10.11 12.20
CA GLY A 23 -3.65 -10.83 13.44
C GLY A 23 -2.68 -11.99 13.75
N VAL A 24 -2.16 -12.69 12.73
CA VAL A 24 -1.15 -13.74 12.90
C VAL A 24 0.19 -13.11 13.25
N LEU A 25 0.57 -12.02 12.58
CA LEU A 25 1.83 -11.32 12.85
C LEU A 25 1.86 -10.80 14.28
N ALA A 26 0.78 -10.20 14.77
CA ALA A 26 0.66 -9.74 16.14
C ALA A 26 0.89 -10.87 17.16
N GLN A 27 0.32 -12.06 16.90
CA GLN A 27 0.55 -13.24 17.75
C GLN A 27 2.00 -13.73 17.74
N LEU A 28 2.67 -13.67 16.56
CA LEU A 28 4.07 -14.06 16.42
C LEU A 28 5.03 -13.11 17.14
N LEU A 29 4.66 -11.85 17.26
CA LEU A 29 5.47 -10.82 17.93
C LEU A 29 5.16 -10.69 19.43
N ASP A 30 4.08 -11.34 19.91
CA ASP A 30 3.69 -11.29 21.31
C ASP A 30 4.80 -11.86 22.22
N GLY A 31 5.09 -11.14 23.31
CA GLY A 31 6.13 -11.51 24.26
C GLY A 31 7.58 -11.25 23.79
N ILE A 32 7.79 -10.78 22.55
CA ILE A 32 9.14 -10.37 22.11
C ILE A 32 9.51 -9.04 22.78
N ARG A 33 10.62 -9.07 23.52
CA ARG A 33 11.11 -7.88 24.20
C ARG A 33 11.66 -6.88 23.20
N VAL A 34 11.09 -5.69 23.21
CA VAL A 34 11.58 -4.53 22.43
C VAL A 34 12.44 -3.67 23.33
N HIS A 35 13.56 -3.18 22.80
CA HIS A 35 14.42 -2.21 23.49
C HIS A 35 13.98 -0.79 23.13
N GLU A 36 13.88 0.07 24.14
CA GLU A 36 13.57 1.48 23.96
C GLU A 36 14.83 2.27 23.61
N ASP A 37 14.71 3.17 22.63
CA ASP A 37 15.73 4.16 22.27
C ASP A 37 15.02 5.51 22.09
N PRO A 38 15.45 6.59 22.77
CA PRO A 38 14.80 7.90 22.64
C PRO A 38 14.91 8.51 21.24
N ASN A 39 15.77 7.99 20.36
CA ASN A 39 15.89 8.41 18.98
C ASN A 39 14.98 7.58 18.03
N LEU A 40 14.40 6.48 18.49
CA LEU A 40 13.39 5.74 17.73
C LEU A 40 12.06 6.50 17.87
N LEU A 41 11.73 7.33 16.87
CA LEU A 41 10.54 8.17 16.89
C LEU A 41 9.28 7.39 16.51
N VAL A 42 9.43 6.43 15.60
CA VAL A 42 8.36 5.51 15.14
C VAL A 42 8.93 4.10 15.08
N GLY A 43 8.29 3.19 15.80
CA GLY A 43 8.58 1.75 15.79
C GLY A 43 7.39 0.97 15.23
N PHE A 44 7.38 -0.35 15.42
CA PHE A 44 6.31 -1.20 14.91
C PHE A 44 5.08 -1.32 15.85
N ASP A 45 5.13 -0.70 17.01
CA ASP A 45 4.11 -0.80 18.07
C ASP A 45 2.75 -0.20 17.68
N LYS A 46 2.73 0.71 16.71
CA LYS A 46 1.51 1.34 16.17
C LYS A 46 1.16 0.92 14.75
N SER A 47 1.86 -0.08 14.21
CA SER A 47 1.68 -0.58 12.83
C SER A 47 1.87 0.51 11.76
N ASP A 48 2.80 1.45 12.00
CA ASP A 48 3.16 2.46 11.01
C ASP A 48 3.85 1.81 9.79
N ASP A 49 3.82 2.49 8.64
CA ASP A 49 4.33 1.98 7.36
C ASP A 49 5.85 1.76 7.38
N ALA A 50 6.59 2.57 8.15
CA ALA A 50 8.03 2.46 8.27
C ALA A 50 8.52 2.84 9.67
N SER A 51 9.71 2.35 10.04
CA SER A 51 10.40 2.84 11.24
C SER A 51 11.06 4.19 10.98
N VAL A 52 11.09 5.06 12.01
CA VAL A 52 11.75 6.36 11.92
C VAL A 52 12.75 6.55 13.06
N TYR A 53 14.01 6.76 12.69
CA TYR A 53 15.09 6.95 13.65
C TYR A 53 15.72 8.34 13.50
N LYS A 54 15.75 9.14 14.59
CA LYS A 54 16.33 10.46 14.63
C LYS A 54 17.85 10.40 14.64
N VAL A 55 18.47 11.06 13.66
CA VAL A 55 19.93 11.17 13.54
C VAL A 55 20.43 12.50 14.11
N SER A 56 19.67 13.57 13.90
CA SER A 56 19.97 14.92 14.39
C SER A 56 18.70 15.74 14.62
N GLY A 57 18.83 17.02 14.96
CA GLY A 57 17.67 17.93 15.05
C GLY A 57 16.97 18.18 13.73
N GLU A 58 17.66 17.99 12.60
CA GLU A 58 17.19 18.32 11.25
C GLU A 58 16.93 17.07 10.40
N LEU A 59 17.37 15.88 10.85
CA LEU A 59 17.35 14.67 10.05
C LEU A 59 16.86 13.46 10.85
N ALA A 60 15.88 12.76 10.31
CA ALA A 60 15.51 11.40 10.69
C ALA A 60 15.57 10.49 9.46
N LEU A 61 15.91 9.22 9.69
CA LEU A 61 15.88 8.14 8.70
C LEU A 61 14.51 7.47 8.76
N VAL A 62 13.91 7.28 7.60
CA VAL A 62 12.74 6.41 7.40
C VAL A 62 13.24 5.12 6.79
N GLN A 63 12.98 3.98 7.43
CA GLN A 63 13.42 2.67 6.95
C GLN A 63 12.26 1.71 6.82
N THR A 64 12.14 1.13 5.64
CA THR A 64 11.15 0.09 5.34
C THR A 64 11.77 -1.05 4.54
N VAL A 65 11.06 -2.17 4.50
CA VAL A 65 11.35 -3.32 3.65
C VAL A 65 10.06 -3.92 3.13
N ASP A 66 9.92 -4.00 1.81
CA ASP A 66 8.80 -4.70 1.20
C ASP A 66 9.24 -5.53 -0.01
N PHE A 67 8.83 -6.79 -0.06
CA PHE A 67 9.09 -7.71 -1.14
C PHE A 67 7.97 -8.76 -1.20
N PHE A 68 7.68 -9.24 -2.39
CA PHE A 68 6.59 -10.17 -2.60
C PHE A 68 6.76 -11.00 -3.88
N PRO A 69 5.99 -12.10 -4.04
CA PRO A 69 5.97 -12.90 -5.25
C PRO A 69 5.31 -12.15 -6.42
N PRO A 70 5.58 -12.57 -7.69
CA PRO A 70 5.09 -11.89 -8.88
C PRO A 70 3.59 -11.67 -8.92
N ILE A 71 3.18 -10.45 -9.31
CA ILE A 71 1.80 -10.03 -9.57
C ILE A 71 1.55 -9.78 -11.07
N ALA A 72 2.61 -9.73 -11.87
CA ALA A 72 2.57 -9.61 -13.31
C ALA A 72 3.43 -10.69 -13.95
N ASP A 73 3.07 -11.13 -15.16
CA ASP A 73 3.83 -12.13 -15.91
C ASP A 73 5.09 -11.55 -16.54
N ASP A 74 5.06 -10.28 -16.95
CA ASP A 74 6.20 -9.56 -17.49
C ASP A 74 7.20 -9.24 -16.37
N PRO A 75 8.46 -9.71 -16.47
CA PRO A 75 9.46 -9.50 -15.43
C PRO A 75 9.83 -8.02 -15.21
N TYR A 76 9.94 -7.23 -16.28
CA TYR A 76 10.24 -5.82 -16.18
C TYR A 76 9.12 -5.05 -15.44
N LEU A 77 7.89 -5.32 -15.83
CA LEU A 77 6.71 -4.74 -15.17
C LEU A 77 6.62 -5.16 -13.70
N PHE A 78 6.87 -6.43 -13.38
CA PHE A 78 6.92 -6.90 -12.00
C PHE A 78 7.99 -6.16 -11.18
N GLY A 79 9.17 -5.95 -11.75
CA GLY A 79 10.23 -5.17 -11.11
C GLY A 79 9.81 -3.74 -10.80
N GLN A 80 9.12 -3.07 -11.73
CA GLN A 80 8.59 -1.72 -11.53
C GLN A 80 7.55 -1.68 -10.40
N ILE A 81 6.62 -2.63 -10.38
CA ILE A 81 5.56 -2.71 -9.36
C ILE A 81 6.16 -2.94 -7.98
N ALA A 82 7.10 -3.87 -7.86
CA ALA A 82 7.74 -4.17 -6.58
C ALA A 82 8.52 -2.98 -6.02
N ALA A 83 9.22 -2.24 -6.88
CA ALA A 83 9.93 -1.04 -6.48
C ALA A 83 8.96 0.11 -6.12
N ALA A 84 7.89 0.34 -6.90
CA ALA A 84 6.89 1.35 -6.61
C ALA A 84 6.21 1.11 -5.25
N ASN A 85 5.92 -0.15 -4.93
CA ASN A 85 5.33 -0.54 -3.65
C ASN A 85 6.29 -0.29 -2.48
N ALA A 86 7.55 -0.74 -2.57
CA ALA A 86 8.52 -0.58 -1.48
C ALA A 86 8.92 0.88 -1.22
N LEU A 87 8.84 1.75 -2.23
CA LEU A 87 9.08 3.20 -2.07
C LEU A 87 7.90 3.91 -1.40
N SER A 88 6.72 3.33 -1.43
CA SER A 88 5.45 3.96 -1.03
C SER A 88 5.40 4.25 0.48
N ASP A 89 5.90 3.35 1.31
CA ASP A 89 5.95 3.53 2.77
C ASP A 89 6.69 4.81 3.16
N VAL A 90 7.81 5.10 2.46
CA VAL A 90 8.57 6.33 2.71
C VAL A 90 7.75 7.57 2.35
N TYR A 91 6.97 7.50 1.27
CA TYR A 91 6.07 8.61 0.88
C TYR A 91 4.93 8.78 1.88
N ALA A 92 4.33 7.69 2.38
CA ALA A 92 3.28 7.73 3.39
C ALA A 92 3.75 8.42 4.67
N MET A 93 5.01 8.17 5.08
CA MET A 93 5.65 8.82 6.23
C MET A 93 6.07 10.29 5.98
N GLY A 94 5.72 10.88 4.82
CA GLY A 94 6.12 12.23 4.42
C GLY A 94 7.59 12.35 3.99
N GLY A 95 8.32 11.23 3.98
CA GLY A 95 9.74 11.16 3.68
C GLY A 95 10.07 11.22 2.19
N GLU A 96 11.34 11.33 1.88
CA GLU A 96 11.91 11.29 0.53
C GLU A 96 12.87 10.11 0.41
N PRO A 97 12.58 9.08 -0.43
CA PRO A 97 13.48 7.96 -0.64
C PRO A 97 14.86 8.43 -1.15
N LYS A 98 15.93 7.92 -0.57
CA LYS A 98 17.32 8.28 -0.93
C LYS A 98 18.14 7.09 -1.37
N LEU A 99 18.06 5.98 -0.64
CA LEU A 99 18.85 4.78 -0.91
C LEU A 99 17.93 3.56 -0.91
N ALA A 100 18.22 2.61 -1.79
CA ALA A 100 17.53 1.34 -1.85
C ALA A 100 18.52 0.18 -2.02
N LEU A 101 18.18 -0.94 -1.40
CA LEU A 101 18.88 -2.22 -1.56
C LEU A 101 17.91 -3.24 -2.17
N ASN A 102 18.33 -3.96 -3.21
CA ASN A 102 17.54 -5.03 -3.79
C ASN A 102 17.43 -6.22 -2.83
N LEU A 103 16.22 -6.78 -2.72
CA LEU A 103 15.95 -8.08 -2.11
C LEU A 103 15.41 -9.00 -3.19
N MET A 104 16.15 -10.06 -3.50
CA MET A 104 15.79 -10.92 -4.62
C MET A 104 15.93 -12.40 -4.24
N CYS A 105 14.84 -13.14 -4.41
CA CYS A 105 14.81 -14.60 -4.37
C CYS A 105 14.38 -15.09 -5.75
N VAL A 106 15.09 -16.03 -6.36
CA VAL A 106 14.76 -16.54 -7.69
C VAL A 106 15.05 -18.04 -7.79
N PRO A 107 14.22 -18.80 -8.54
CA PRO A 107 14.53 -20.18 -8.85
C PRO A 107 15.85 -20.31 -9.65
N GLU A 108 16.67 -21.29 -9.31
CA GLU A 108 17.95 -21.52 -9.98
C GLU A 108 17.81 -21.69 -11.51
N LYS A 109 16.66 -22.27 -11.92
CA LYS A 109 16.32 -22.53 -13.35
C LYS A 109 15.65 -21.34 -14.04
N MET A 110 15.41 -20.23 -13.34
CA MET A 110 14.80 -19.05 -13.95
C MET A 110 15.74 -18.48 -15.03
N PRO A 111 15.21 -18.15 -16.24
CA PRO A 111 16.04 -17.57 -17.30
C PRO A 111 16.72 -16.28 -16.82
N ARG A 112 18.03 -16.19 -17.05
CA ARG A 112 18.84 -15.01 -16.64
C ARG A 112 18.29 -13.71 -17.21
N GLU A 113 17.77 -13.74 -18.44
CA GLU A 113 17.15 -12.57 -19.06
C GLU A 113 15.91 -12.10 -18.28
N ALA A 114 15.06 -13.01 -17.80
CA ALA A 114 13.90 -12.65 -17.00
C ALA A 114 14.33 -12.00 -15.67
N VAL A 115 15.38 -12.53 -15.03
CA VAL A 115 15.94 -11.91 -13.81
C VAL A 115 16.51 -10.52 -14.12
N HIS A 116 17.23 -10.37 -15.24
CA HIS A 116 17.78 -9.10 -15.68
C HIS A 116 16.69 -8.06 -15.92
N GLN A 117 15.62 -8.43 -16.64
CA GLN A 117 14.48 -7.52 -16.90
C GLN A 117 13.76 -7.13 -15.61
N MET A 118 13.58 -8.05 -14.66
CA MET A 118 13.00 -7.75 -13.34
C MET A 118 13.83 -6.71 -12.58
N LEU A 119 15.15 -6.91 -12.49
CA LEU A 119 16.05 -5.94 -11.88
C LEU A 119 16.00 -4.60 -12.61
N ARG A 120 16.07 -4.61 -13.95
CA ARG A 120 15.99 -3.38 -14.76
C ARG A 120 14.71 -2.59 -14.47
N GLY A 121 13.55 -3.24 -14.39
CA GLY A 121 12.29 -2.60 -14.03
C GLY A 121 12.35 -1.92 -12.65
N GLY A 122 12.94 -2.61 -11.66
CA GLY A 122 13.17 -2.05 -10.33
C GLY A 122 14.09 -0.83 -10.34
N TYR A 123 15.23 -0.92 -11.05
CA TYR A 123 16.18 0.19 -11.18
C TYR A 123 15.56 1.43 -11.84
N ASP A 124 14.86 1.24 -12.97
CA ASP A 124 14.22 2.34 -13.67
C ASP A 124 13.20 3.07 -12.78
N LYS A 125 12.44 2.33 -11.97
CA LYS A 125 11.46 2.91 -11.05
C LYS A 125 12.11 3.63 -9.86
N VAL A 126 13.18 3.09 -9.30
CA VAL A 126 13.95 3.74 -8.23
C VAL A 126 14.58 5.05 -8.72
N TYR A 127 15.11 5.06 -9.94
CA TYR A 127 15.68 6.29 -10.51
C TYR A 127 14.61 7.33 -10.86
N GLU A 128 13.41 6.91 -11.30
CA GLU A 128 12.24 7.79 -11.45
C GLU A 128 11.88 8.48 -10.13
N ALA A 129 12.02 7.77 -9.01
CA ALA A 129 11.79 8.33 -7.67
C ALA A 129 12.87 9.35 -7.24
N GLY A 130 14.00 9.42 -7.93
CA GLY A 130 15.18 10.18 -7.51
C GLY A 130 15.99 9.51 -6.42
N CYS A 131 15.80 8.20 -6.23
CA CYS A 131 16.48 7.35 -5.28
C CYS A 131 17.63 6.58 -5.95
N LEU A 132 18.60 6.10 -5.19
CA LEU A 132 19.77 5.35 -5.67
C LEU A 132 19.72 3.90 -5.20
N ILE A 133 19.93 2.95 -6.11
CA ILE A 133 20.21 1.57 -5.72
C ILE A 133 21.70 1.44 -5.41
N THR A 134 22.03 0.98 -4.20
CA THR A 134 23.40 0.91 -3.69
C THR A 134 23.89 -0.51 -3.47
N GLY A 135 23.10 -1.52 -3.84
CA GLY A 135 23.43 -2.93 -3.69
C GLY A 135 22.20 -3.78 -3.43
N GLY A 136 22.38 -4.82 -2.65
CA GLY A 136 21.28 -5.71 -2.26
C GLY A 136 21.76 -7.11 -1.89
N HIS A 137 20.80 -8.01 -1.71
CA HIS A 137 21.05 -9.42 -1.42
C HIS A 137 20.20 -10.31 -2.31
N SER A 138 20.77 -11.42 -2.78
CA SER A 138 20.09 -12.37 -3.66
C SER A 138 20.36 -13.80 -3.21
N ILE A 139 19.30 -14.61 -3.23
CA ILE A 139 19.37 -16.04 -2.91
C ILE A 139 18.59 -16.87 -3.92
N PHE A 140 18.88 -18.16 -4.01
CA PHE A 140 18.00 -19.10 -4.69
C PHE A 140 16.85 -19.50 -3.78
N ASP A 141 15.63 -19.61 -4.34
CA ASP A 141 14.39 -20.02 -3.67
C ASP A 141 13.51 -20.77 -4.69
N GLU A 142 12.53 -21.50 -4.24
CA GLU A 142 11.58 -22.19 -5.12
C GLU A 142 10.65 -21.21 -5.86
N GLU A 143 10.26 -20.11 -5.21
CA GLU A 143 9.39 -19.07 -5.76
C GLU A 143 10.15 -17.75 -5.93
N PRO A 144 10.00 -17.07 -7.08
CA PRO A 144 10.59 -15.75 -7.24
C PRO A 144 9.93 -14.74 -6.28
N LYS A 145 10.75 -13.90 -5.67
CA LYS A 145 10.33 -12.76 -4.86
C LYS A 145 11.28 -11.60 -5.15
N TYR A 146 10.74 -10.41 -5.26
CA TYR A 146 11.52 -9.21 -5.46
C TYR A 146 10.92 -8.04 -4.71
N GLY A 147 11.78 -7.17 -4.25
CA GLY A 147 11.46 -5.92 -3.60
C GLY A 147 12.68 -5.18 -3.14
N LEU A 148 12.50 -4.24 -2.24
CA LEU A 148 13.56 -3.34 -1.79
C LEU A 148 13.54 -3.19 -0.27
N ALA A 149 14.72 -2.98 0.32
CA ALA A 149 14.85 -2.25 1.57
C ALA A 149 15.18 -0.79 1.24
N VAL A 150 14.35 0.13 1.71
CA VAL A 150 14.43 1.55 1.35
C VAL A 150 14.79 2.39 2.58
N THR A 151 15.74 3.32 2.39
CA THR A 151 16.04 4.37 3.37
C THR A 151 15.64 5.72 2.78
N GLY A 152 14.76 6.39 3.46
CA GLY A 152 14.34 7.77 3.16
C GLY A 152 14.80 8.76 4.23
N PHE A 153 14.69 10.04 3.92
CA PHE A 153 14.99 11.15 4.80
C PHE A 153 13.73 11.97 5.05
N VAL A 154 13.59 12.43 6.29
CA VAL A 154 12.51 13.33 6.71
C VAL A 154 13.03 14.25 7.82
N HIS A 155 12.48 15.46 7.93
CA HIS A 155 12.73 16.29 9.11
C HIS A 155 11.96 15.71 10.31
N PRO A 156 12.55 15.58 11.51
CA PRO A 156 11.88 14.98 12.67
C PRO A 156 10.51 15.57 13.02
N ASP A 157 10.32 16.87 12.81
CA ASP A 157 9.06 17.57 13.09
C ASP A 157 8.02 17.49 11.94
N ARG A 158 8.35 16.79 10.85
CA ARG A 158 7.48 16.65 9.65
C ARG A 158 7.15 15.21 9.31
N ILE A 159 7.33 14.32 10.27
CA ILE A 159 6.98 12.92 10.13
C ILE A 159 5.45 12.81 10.11
N LEU A 160 4.94 12.09 9.11
CA LEU A 160 3.55 11.63 9.09
C LEU A 160 3.51 10.19 9.61
N THR A 161 2.51 9.88 10.41
CA THR A 161 2.26 8.54 10.91
C THR A 161 0.86 8.10 10.51
N ASN A 162 0.57 6.82 10.63
CA ASN A 162 -0.78 6.32 10.42
C ASN A 162 -1.73 6.69 11.58
N SER A 163 -1.20 7.20 12.70
CA SER A 163 -1.95 7.67 13.87
C SER A 163 -1.84 9.18 14.02
N GLY A 164 -2.88 9.82 14.57
CA GLY A 164 -2.92 11.27 14.77
C GLY A 164 -4.12 11.94 14.08
N ALA A 165 -4.95 11.16 13.39
CA ALA A 165 -6.21 11.64 12.82
C ALA A 165 -7.12 12.22 13.91
N ARG A 166 -7.84 13.28 13.59
CA ARG A 166 -8.68 14.05 14.51
C ARG A 166 -10.14 14.06 14.08
N PRO A 167 -11.10 14.10 15.01
CA PRO A 167 -12.50 14.28 14.66
C PRO A 167 -12.70 15.54 13.79
N GLY A 168 -13.43 15.37 12.68
CA GLY A 168 -13.65 16.41 11.67
C GLY A 168 -12.69 16.34 10.48
N ASP A 169 -11.56 15.62 10.57
CA ASP A 169 -10.65 15.46 9.43
C ASP A 169 -11.38 14.87 8.22
N VAL A 170 -11.02 15.36 7.03
CA VAL A 170 -11.43 14.75 5.78
C VAL A 170 -10.53 13.57 5.43
N LEU A 171 -11.12 12.50 4.90
CA LEU A 171 -10.37 11.34 4.41
C LEU A 171 -10.26 11.41 2.88
N LEU A 172 -9.02 11.43 2.39
CA LEU A 172 -8.71 11.43 0.96
C LEU A 172 -8.02 10.13 0.58
N LEU A 173 -8.38 9.56 -0.59
CA LEU A 173 -7.73 8.40 -1.18
C LEU A 173 -7.19 8.77 -2.57
N THR A 174 -5.92 8.45 -2.85
CA THR A 174 -5.26 8.96 -4.06
C THR A 174 -5.28 8.00 -5.24
N LYS A 175 -5.61 6.71 -5.06
CA LYS A 175 -5.75 5.75 -6.16
C LYS A 175 -7.01 4.91 -5.98
N PRO A 176 -7.64 4.46 -7.08
CA PRO A 176 -8.81 3.58 -7.04
C PRO A 176 -8.48 2.19 -6.48
N LEU A 177 -9.51 1.48 -6.01
CA LEU A 177 -9.43 0.12 -5.50
C LEU A 177 -9.73 -0.93 -6.58
N GLY A 178 -9.41 -2.20 -6.30
CA GLY A 178 -9.77 -3.34 -7.15
C GLY A 178 -8.60 -4.11 -7.73
N VAL A 179 -7.35 -3.79 -7.35
CA VAL A 179 -6.14 -4.43 -7.86
C VAL A 179 -6.14 -5.94 -7.59
N GLY A 180 -6.44 -6.37 -6.37
CA GLY A 180 -6.44 -7.77 -6.00
C GLY A 180 -7.51 -8.59 -6.74
N ILE A 181 -8.71 -8.03 -6.88
CA ILE A 181 -9.82 -8.63 -7.64
C ILE A 181 -9.42 -8.81 -9.10
N LEU A 182 -8.92 -7.76 -9.76
CA LEU A 182 -8.60 -7.81 -11.20
C LEU A 182 -7.39 -8.70 -11.49
N THR A 183 -6.36 -8.70 -10.65
CA THR A 183 -5.21 -9.61 -10.80
C THR A 183 -5.61 -11.07 -10.56
N THR A 184 -6.57 -11.34 -9.67
CA THR A 184 -7.16 -12.66 -9.46
C THR A 184 -7.95 -13.09 -10.70
N ALA A 185 -8.79 -12.22 -11.25
CA ALA A 185 -9.56 -12.47 -12.46
C ALA A 185 -8.64 -12.75 -13.68
N TYR A 186 -7.57 -11.96 -13.83
CA TYR A 186 -6.58 -12.17 -14.89
C TYR A 186 -5.86 -13.51 -14.75
N LYS A 187 -5.41 -13.85 -13.53
CA LYS A 187 -4.79 -15.17 -13.25
C LYS A 187 -5.75 -16.33 -13.54
N GLY A 188 -7.06 -16.13 -13.34
CA GLY A 188 -8.13 -17.06 -13.69
C GLY A 188 -8.50 -17.10 -15.17
N GLY A 189 -7.88 -16.26 -16.02
CA GLY A 189 -8.16 -16.21 -17.46
C GLY A 189 -9.46 -15.49 -17.83
N LEU A 190 -10.04 -14.71 -16.93
CA LEU A 190 -11.28 -13.96 -17.15
C LEU A 190 -11.06 -12.58 -17.77
N LEU A 191 -9.82 -12.08 -17.75
CA LEU A 191 -9.43 -10.79 -18.30
C LEU A 191 -8.29 -10.94 -19.29
N THR A 192 -8.25 -10.05 -20.28
CA THR A 192 -7.17 -9.91 -21.26
C THR A 192 -6.04 -9.03 -20.72
N LEU A 193 -4.89 -9.07 -21.39
CA LEU A 193 -3.76 -8.18 -21.07
C LEU A 193 -4.12 -6.69 -21.28
N GLU A 194 -4.94 -6.38 -22.28
CA GLU A 194 -5.41 -5.03 -22.58
C GLU A 194 -6.27 -4.47 -21.43
N GLU A 195 -7.18 -5.28 -20.88
CA GLU A 195 -8.00 -4.91 -19.73
C GLU A 195 -7.17 -4.71 -18.46
N MET A 196 -5.99 -5.34 -18.35
CA MET A 196 -5.07 -5.19 -17.24
C MET A 196 -4.16 -3.95 -17.35
N GLU A 197 -4.06 -3.30 -18.50
CA GLU A 197 -3.15 -2.15 -18.68
C GLU A 197 -3.40 -1.01 -17.68
N PRO A 198 -4.65 -0.58 -17.39
CA PRO A 198 -4.91 0.44 -16.38
C PRO A 198 -4.48 0.01 -14.96
N VAL A 199 -4.65 -1.28 -14.64
CA VAL A 199 -4.25 -1.86 -13.34
C VAL A 199 -2.72 -1.79 -13.18
N TYR A 200 -1.99 -2.21 -14.19
CA TYR A 200 -0.53 -2.17 -14.21
C TYR A 200 0.01 -0.74 -14.16
N ARG A 201 -0.61 0.18 -14.89
CA ARG A 201 -0.27 1.60 -14.86
C ARG A 201 -0.43 2.16 -13.45
N GLN A 202 -1.54 1.86 -12.77
CA GLN A 202 -1.74 2.27 -11.39
C GLN A 202 -0.66 1.71 -10.46
N MET A 203 -0.35 0.42 -10.55
CA MET A 203 0.65 -0.22 -9.69
C MET A 203 2.07 0.30 -9.93
N THR A 204 2.40 0.76 -11.14
CA THR A 204 3.71 1.34 -11.46
C THR A 204 3.78 2.85 -11.18
N THR A 205 2.67 3.51 -10.90
CA THR A 205 2.65 4.94 -10.57
C THR A 205 3.13 5.15 -9.13
N LEU A 206 4.18 5.97 -8.96
CA LEU A 206 4.71 6.34 -7.64
C LEU A 206 3.73 7.23 -6.88
N ASN A 207 3.67 7.07 -5.56
CA ASN A 207 2.93 7.97 -4.67
C ASN A 207 3.67 9.30 -4.41
N LYS A 208 4.80 9.53 -5.11
CA LYS A 208 5.64 10.72 -5.00
C LYS A 208 4.87 12.03 -5.21
N ALA A 209 4.09 12.13 -6.28
CA ALA A 209 3.34 13.35 -6.60
C ALA A 209 2.32 13.69 -5.50
N ALA A 210 1.62 12.68 -4.97
CA ALA A 210 0.69 12.86 -3.86
C ALA A 210 1.42 13.33 -2.59
N ARG A 211 2.57 12.70 -2.27
CA ARG A 211 3.40 13.10 -1.13
C ARG A 211 3.91 14.53 -1.27
N ASP A 212 4.45 14.92 -2.42
CA ASP A 212 5.02 16.26 -2.65
C ASP A 212 3.97 17.37 -2.49
N VAL A 213 2.70 17.06 -2.75
CA VAL A 213 1.57 17.97 -2.47
C VAL A 213 1.17 17.92 -1.00
N MET A 214 0.86 16.74 -0.44
CA MET A 214 0.27 16.63 0.89
C MET A 214 1.14 17.22 2.01
N VAL A 215 2.47 17.14 1.88
CA VAL A 215 3.39 17.68 2.91
C VAL A 215 3.41 19.22 3.00
N GLN A 216 2.70 19.90 2.10
CA GLN A 216 2.52 21.35 2.11
C GLN A 216 1.25 21.78 2.86
N PHE A 217 0.44 20.85 3.32
CA PHE A 217 -0.84 21.06 4.00
C PHE A 217 -0.82 20.49 5.43
N PRO A 218 -1.73 20.93 6.31
CA PRO A 218 -1.90 20.34 7.64
C PRO A 218 -2.55 18.95 7.53
N VAL A 219 -1.73 17.93 7.29
CA VAL A 219 -2.09 16.50 7.31
C VAL A 219 -1.82 15.97 8.71
N HIS A 220 -2.80 15.29 9.31
CA HIS A 220 -2.72 14.76 10.66
C HIS A 220 -2.33 13.29 10.72
N ALA A 221 -2.72 12.49 9.70
CA ALA A 221 -2.30 11.10 9.54
C ALA A 221 -2.26 10.71 8.07
N CYS A 222 -1.38 9.77 7.73
CA CYS A 222 -1.25 9.20 6.39
C CYS A 222 -0.77 7.75 6.49
N THR A 223 -1.24 6.91 5.59
CA THR A 223 -0.72 5.56 5.32
C THR A 223 -0.92 5.24 3.84
N ASP A 224 -0.20 4.27 3.28
CA ASP A 224 -0.53 3.75 1.97
C ASP A 224 -1.50 2.56 2.07
N VAL A 225 -2.34 2.38 1.06
CA VAL A 225 -3.33 1.30 1.02
C VAL A 225 -2.77 0.12 0.26
N THR A 226 -2.32 -0.91 0.98
CA THR A 226 -1.69 -2.09 0.40
C THR A 226 -2.38 -3.41 0.80
N GLY A 227 -1.65 -4.42 1.24
CA GLY A 227 -2.11 -5.79 1.44
C GLY A 227 -3.25 -5.97 2.45
N PHE A 228 -3.38 -5.07 3.42
CA PHE A 228 -4.46 -5.11 4.42
C PHE A 228 -5.75 -4.42 3.96
N SER A 229 -5.79 -3.92 2.73
CA SER A 229 -6.93 -3.24 2.13
C SER A 229 -7.23 -1.84 2.70
N LEU A 230 -8.16 -1.12 2.08
CA LEU A 230 -8.62 0.16 2.63
C LEU A 230 -9.16 -0.01 4.06
N MET A 231 -9.95 -1.07 4.32
CA MET A 231 -10.56 -1.26 5.65
C MET A 231 -9.53 -1.61 6.72
N GLY A 232 -8.50 -2.40 6.41
CA GLY A 232 -7.46 -2.73 7.37
C GLY A 232 -6.61 -1.51 7.74
N HIS A 233 -6.09 -0.78 6.74
CA HIS A 233 -5.25 0.40 6.99
C HIS A 233 -6.04 1.55 7.64
N LEU A 234 -7.31 1.76 7.24
CA LEU A 234 -8.17 2.72 7.93
C LEU A 234 -8.46 2.29 9.38
N LEU A 235 -8.61 0.98 9.65
CA LEU A 235 -8.78 0.48 11.02
C LEU A 235 -7.56 0.79 11.89
N GLU A 236 -6.35 0.55 11.37
CA GLU A 236 -5.09 0.91 12.04
C GLU A 236 -5.05 2.40 12.34
N MET A 237 -5.38 3.24 11.36
CA MET A 237 -5.42 4.70 11.52
C MET A 237 -6.38 5.13 12.63
N VAL A 238 -7.62 4.67 12.61
CA VAL A 238 -8.63 5.12 13.60
C VAL A 238 -8.38 4.53 14.99
N GLN A 239 -7.85 3.31 15.08
CA GLN A 239 -7.47 2.71 16.36
C GLN A 239 -6.27 3.42 16.98
N GLY A 240 -5.22 3.65 16.22
CA GLY A 240 -4.03 4.37 16.66
C GLY A 240 -4.31 5.82 17.07
N SER A 241 -5.35 6.43 16.49
CA SER A 241 -5.80 7.80 16.78
C SER A 241 -6.88 7.88 17.85
N GLY A 242 -7.49 6.77 18.27
CA GLY A 242 -8.59 6.76 19.25
C GLY A 242 -9.92 7.35 18.72
N VAL A 243 -10.13 7.32 17.41
CA VAL A 243 -11.27 7.91 16.70
C VAL A 243 -12.08 6.86 15.94
N ARG A 244 -13.06 7.30 15.18
CA ARG A 244 -13.87 6.52 14.22
C ARG A 244 -13.80 7.17 12.84
N ALA A 245 -14.22 6.45 11.81
CA ALA A 245 -14.35 7.03 10.47
C ALA A 245 -15.71 6.69 9.83
N ALA A 246 -16.22 7.59 8.99
CA ALA A 246 -17.29 7.30 8.06
C ALA A 246 -16.73 7.29 6.64
N VAL A 247 -17.06 6.24 5.87
CA VAL A 247 -16.63 6.08 4.48
C VAL A 247 -17.85 6.14 3.58
N HIS A 248 -17.87 7.12 2.68
CA HIS A 248 -18.89 7.27 1.63
C HIS A 248 -18.53 6.35 0.46
N THR A 249 -19.12 5.17 0.40
CA THR A 249 -18.72 4.12 -0.53
C THR A 249 -18.94 4.48 -2.00
N SER A 250 -19.87 5.38 -2.29
CA SER A 250 -20.10 5.93 -3.64
C SER A 250 -18.98 6.84 -4.14
N GLU A 251 -18.17 7.39 -3.22
CA GLU A 251 -17.08 8.31 -3.52
C GLU A 251 -15.73 7.57 -3.66
N VAL A 252 -15.71 6.27 -3.39
CA VAL A 252 -14.49 5.45 -3.55
C VAL A 252 -14.37 5.03 -5.01
N ASP A 253 -13.38 5.58 -5.72
CA ASP A 253 -13.11 5.17 -7.08
C ASP A 253 -12.66 3.70 -7.16
N VAL A 254 -13.18 2.99 -8.15
CA VAL A 254 -12.93 1.57 -8.39
C VAL A 254 -12.45 1.37 -9.83
N LEU A 255 -11.41 0.56 -10.00
CA LEU A 255 -10.91 0.18 -11.33
C LEU A 255 -12.01 -0.50 -12.16
N ALA A 256 -12.06 -0.17 -13.44
CA ALA A 256 -13.04 -0.72 -14.36
C ALA A 256 -13.00 -2.25 -14.35
N GLY A 257 -14.17 -2.88 -14.29
CA GLY A 257 -14.34 -4.33 -14.22
C GLY A 257 -14.27 -4.92 -12.80
N ALA A 258 -13.67 -4.26 -11.81
CA ALA A 258 -13.54 -4.83 -10.47
C ALA A 258 -14.89 -5.09 -9.78
N ALA A 259 -15.84 -4.16 -9.93
CA ALA A 259 -17.19 -4.33 -9.37
C ALA A 259 -17.96 -5.50 -10.02
N GLU A 260 -17.76 -5.77 -11.30
CA GLU A 260 -18.36 -6.91 -11.99
C GLU A 260 -17.74 -8.21 -11.48
N MET A 261 -16.41 -8.31 -11.43
CA MET A 261 -15.70 -9.46 -10.91
C MET A 261 -16.10 -9.77 -9.46
N ALA A 262 -16.24 -8.72 -8.62
CA ALA A 262 -16.72 -8.89 -7.25
C ALA A 262 -18.14 -9.44 -7.18
N ARG A 263 -19.08 -8.98 -8.02
CA ARG A 263 -20.45 -9.54 -8.10
C ARG A 263 -20.44 -11.01 -8.54
N MET A 264 -19.50 -11.40 -9.38
CA MET A 264 -19.32 -12.80 -9.81
C MET A 264 -18.66 -13.67 -8.74
N GLY A 265 -18.19 -13.09 -7.62
CA GLY A 265 -17.48 -13.80 -6.56
C GLY A 265 -16.03 -14.13 -6.91
N VAL A 266 -15.43 -13.43 -7.89
CA VAL A 266 -14.02 -13.56 -8.25
C VAL A 266 -13.21 -12.69 -7.31
N LEU A 267 -12.80 -13.27 -6.18
CA LEU A 267 -12.21 -12.55 -5.04
C LEU A 267 -10.88 -13.21 -4.62
N PRO A 268 -9.85 -12.43 -4.30
CA PRO A 268 -8.60 -12.99 -3.80
C PRO A 268 -8.76 -13.52 -2.36
N GLU A 269 -8.00 -14.53 -2.02
CA GLU A 269 -7.98 -15.09 -0.66
C GLU A 269 -7.65 -14.03 0.41
N GLY A 270 -6.77 -13.07 0.07
CA GLY A 270 -6.41 -11.95 0.95
C GLY A 270 -7.61 -11.11 1.39
N MET A 271 -8.62 -10.94 0.53
CA MET A 271 -9.85 -10.22 0.87
C MET A 271 -10.59 -10.88 2.06
N TYR A 272 -10.70 -12.20 2.05
CA TYR A 272 -11.37 -12.92 3.15
C TYR A 272 -10.59 -12.81 4.47
N ARG A 273 -9.24 -12.83 4.41
CA ARG A 273 -8.40 -12.58 5.59
C ARG A 273 -8.57 -11.17 6.13
N ASN A 274 -8.57 -10.17 5.24
CA ASN A 274 -8.78 -8.76 5.62
C ASN A 274 -10.17 -8.55 6.23
N ARG A 275 -11.20 -9.15 5.65
CA ARG A 275 -12.56 -9.11 6.21
C ARG A 275 -12.64 -9.79 7.57
N SER A 276 -11.99 -10.93 7.76
CA SER A 276 -11.95 -11.62 9.06
C SER A 276 -11.26 -10.78 10.13
N PHE A 277 -10.24 -10.01 9.78
CA PHE A 277 -9.49 -9.15 10.69
C PHE A 277 -10.24 -7.85 10.99
N ALA A 278 -10.55 -7.05 9.98
CA ALA A 278 -11.11 -5.70 10.16
C ALA A 278 -12.66 -5.67 10.24
N GLY A 279 -13.33 -6.67 9.64
CA GLY A 279 -14.79 -6.72 9.55
C GLY A 279 -15.54 -6.58 10.89
N PRO A 280 -15.09 -7.19 12.00
CA PRO A 280 -15.74 -7.00 13.31
C PRO A 280 -15.79 -5.55 13.81
N SER A 281 -14.93 -4.67 13.26
CA SER A 281 -14.87 -3.24 13.59
C SER A 281 -15.58 -2.35 12.57
N VAL A 282 -16.19 -2.94 11.53
CA VAL A 282 -16.88 -2.23 10.44
C VAL A 282 -18.39 -2.42 10.57
N ASP A 283 -19.13 -1.32 10.63
CA ASP A 283 -20.57 -1.31 10.42
C ASP A 283 -20.87 -1.15 8.92
N PRO A 284 -21.35 -2.21 8.24
CA PRO A 284 -21.57 -2.17 6.81
C PRO A 284 -22.84 -1.41 6.41
N GLY A 285 -23.71 -1.04 7.33
CA GLY A 285 -24.99 -0.41 7.04
C GLY A 285 -25.80 -1.18 5.98
N SER A 286 -26.26 -0.47 4.95
CA SER A 286 -26.99 -1.05 3.80
C SER A 286 -26.08 -1.27 2.57
N VAL A 287 -24.76 -1.17 2.69
CA VAL A 287 -23.82 -1.28 1.57
C VAL A 287 -23.83 -2.71 1.02
N PRO A 288 -24.03 -2.90 -0.31
CA PRO A 288 -24.07 -4.22 -0.94
C PRO A 288 -22.78 -5.01 -0.72
N LEU A 289 -22.88 -6.34 -0.61
CA LEU A 289 -21.76 -7.23 -0.30
C LEU A 289 -20.58 -7.06 -1.27
N HIS A 290 -20.83 -6.98 -2.57
CA HIS A 290 -19.78 -6.82 -3.57
C HIS A 290 -19.01 -5.49 -3.45
N VAL A 291 -19.65 -4.43 -2.94
CA VAL A 291 -18.98 -3.15 -2.64
C VAL A 291 -18.13 -3.32 -1.38
N GLN A 292 -18.65 -3.98 -0.34
CA GLN A 292 -17.86 -4.32 0.83
C GLN A 292 -16.62 -5.15 0.45
N ASP A 293 -16.77 -6.16 -0.45
CA ASP A 293 -15.66 -7.00 -0.94
C ASP A 293 -14.53 -6.16 -1.54
N ILE A 294 -14.88 -5.11 -2.31
CA ILE A 294 -13.90 -4.18 -2.90
C ILE A 294 -13.15 -3.40 -1.82
N LEU A 295 -13.84 -2.98 -0.76
CA LEU A 295 -13.20 -2.23 0.34
C LEU A 295 -12.22 -3.11 1.16
N PHE A 296 -12.43 -4.43 1.18
CA PHE A 296 -11.53 -5.41 1.79
C PHE A 296 -10.51 -6.01 0.80
N ASP A 297 -10.54 -5.60 -0.48
CA ASP A 297 -9.63 -6.11 -1.51
C ASP A 297 -8.18 -5.69 -1.25
N PRO A 298 -7.21 -6.63 -1.16
CA PRO A 298 -5.81 -6.28 -0.99
C PRO A 298 -5.30 -5.50 -2.21
N GLN A 299 -4.62 -4.38 -1.96
CA GLN A 299 -3.98 -3.59 -3.00
C GLN A 299 -2.48 -3.90 -3.06
N THR A 300 -1.86 -3.72 -4.22
CA THR A 300 -0.42 -3.69 -4.41
C THR A 300 -0.07 -2.35 -5.04
N ALA A 301 0.87 -1.64 -4.48
CA ALA A 301 1.23 -0.27 -4.84
C ALA A 301 -0.02 0.65 -4.91
N GLY A 302 -0.88 0.56 -3.92
CA GLY A 302 -2.09 1.37 -3.82
C GLY A 302 -1.82 2.84 -3.52
N GLY A 303 -2.87 3.61 -3.31
CA GLY A 303 -2.78 5.04 -3.06
C GLY A 303 -2.53 5.37 -1.59
N LEU A 304 -2.27 6.66 -1.32
CA LEU A 304 -2.21 7.19 0.03
C LEU A 304 -3.64 7.42 0.55
N LEU A 305 -3.87 7.02 1.79
CA LEU A 305 -5.02 7.38 2.60
C LEU A 305 -4.59 8.51 3.54
N ILE A 306 -5.17 9.68 3.36
CA ILE A 306 -4.75 10.92 4.02
C ILE A 306 -5.89 11.43 4.90
N ALA A 307 -5.61 11.69 6.18
CA ALA A 307 -6.50 12.42 7.08
C ALA A 307 -5.98 13.85 7.23
N ALA A 308 -6.75 14.84 6.79
CA ALA A 308 -6.33 16.23 6.76
C ALA A 308 -7.35 17.15 7.43
N ASP A 309 -6.84 18.28 7.96
CA ASP A 309 -7.66 19.32 8.57
C ASP A 309 -8.80 19.75 7.63
N PRO A 310 -10.05 19.76 8.07
CA PRO A 310 -11.20 20.14 7.24
C PRO A 310 -11.09 21.56 6.68
N ALA A 311 -10.36 22.45 7.34
CA ALA A 311 -10.19 23.82 6.86
C ALA A 311 -9.37 23.90 5.56
N CYS A 312 -8.54 22.91 5.26
CA CYS A 312 -7.75 22.84 4.02
C CYS A 312 -8.16 21.68 3.10
N GLY A 313 -9.11 20.85 3.49
CA GLY A 313 -9.46 19.60 2.79
C GLY A 313 -9.80 19.79 1.32
N GLU A 314 -10.60 20.80 0.97
CA GLU A 314 -10.95 21.10 -0.42
C GLU A 314 -9.78 21.63 -1.23
N GLU A 315 -8.92 22.48 -0.62
CA GLU A 315 -7.72 23.01 -1.28
C GLU A 315 -6.70 21.90 -1.52
N LEU A 316 -6.48 21.03 -0.53
CA LEU A 316 -5.63 19.86 -0.67
C LEU A 316 -6.15 18.91 -1.75
N LEU A 317 -7.47 18.62 -1.77
CA LEU A 317 -8.05 17.75 -2.80
C LEU A 317 -7.86 18.35 -4.20
N ALA A 318 -8.09 19.66 -4.37
CA ALA A 318 -7.86 20.34 -5.64
C ALA A 318 -6.40 20.29 -6.08
N ALA A 319 -5.46 20.51 -5.16
CA ALA A 319 -4.02 20.41 -5.43
C ALA A 319 -3.60 18.98 -5.79
N LEU A 320 -4.12 17.97 -5.09
CA LEU A 320 -3.91 16.55 -5.42
C LEU A 320 -4.47 16.21 -6.79
N ALA A 321 -5.70 16.60 -7.10
CA ALA A 321 -6.35 16.28 -8.37
C ALA A 321 -5.61 16.85 -9.59
N ALA A 322 -4.86 17.94 -9.43
CA ALA A 322 -4.03 18.52 -10.49
C ALA A 322 -2.87 17.61 -10.92
N CYS A 323 -2.34 16.77 -10.04
CA CYS A 323 -1.23 15.84 -10.32
C CYS A 323 -1.60 14.37 -10.16
N VAL A 324 -2.65 14.07 -9.40
CA VAL A 324 -3.21 12.73 -9.17
C VAL A 324 -4.72 12.77 -9.44
N PRO A 325 -5.15 12.68 -10.71
CA PRO A 325 -6.56 12.86 -11.10
C PRO A 325 -7.55 11.87 -10.45
N SER A 326 -7.04 10.77 -9.90
CA SER A 326 -7.81 9.76 -9.16
C SER A 326 -8.00 10.09 -7.67
N ALA A 327 -7.46 11.20 -7.16
CA ALA A 327 -7.67 11.59 -5.78
C ALA A 327 -9.14 11.92 -5.50
N ARG A 328 -9.69 11.35 -4.42
CA ARG A 328 -11.10 11.56 -4.00
C ARG A 328 -11.17 11.79 -2.50
N ARG A 329 -12.14 12.61 -2.08
CA ARG A 329 -12.61 12.61 -0.71
C ARG A 329 -13.56 11.43 -0.52
N ILE A 330 -13.17 10.49 0.32
CA ILE A 330 -13.91 9.24 0.54
C ILE A 330 -14.67 9.21 1.87
N GLY A 331 -14.52 10.22 2.71
CA GLY A 331 -15.18 10.22 4.01
C GLY A 331 -14.63 11.28 4.97
N GLU A 332 -14.92 11.05 6.24
CA GLU A 332 -14.48 11.90 7.34
C GLU A 332 -14.17 11.09 8.62
N VAL A 333 -13.36 11.69 9.48
CA VAL A 333 -13.05 11.17 10.81
C VAL A 333 -14.11 11.69 11.81
N CYS A 334 -14.64 10.77 12.63
CA CYS A 334 -15.69 11.03 13.62
C CYS A 334 -15.16 10.87 15.05
N ASP A 335 -15.91 11.35 16.04
CA ASP A 335 -15.61 11.12 17.46
C ASP A 335 -15.51 9.63 17.79
N GLY A 336 -14.64 9.29 18.75
CA GLY A 336 -14.30 7.91 19.13
C GLY A 336 -15.39 7.11 19.85
N SER A 337 -16.58 7.68 20.10
CA SER A 337 -17.68 7.00 20.81
C SER A 337 -18.46 6.05 19.89
N GLY A 338 -18.70 4.79 20.33
CA GLY A 338 -19.47 3.77 19.62
C GLY A 338 -18.73 2.45 19.43
N GLU A 339 -19.46 1.37 19.12
CA GLU A 339 -18.92 0.01 19.01
C GLU A 339 -18.10 -0.18 17.72
N ALA A 340 -18.66 0.19 16.58
CA ALA A 340 -17.96 0.09 15.30
C ALA A 340 -16.96 1.25 15.12
N ARG A 341 -15.75 0.94 14.62
CA ARG A 341 -14.71 1.93 14.35
C ARG A 341 -14.87 2.57 12.98
N ILE A 342 -15.39 1.83 12.00
CA ILE A 342 -15.61 2.31 10.63
C ILE A 342 -17.10 2.15 10.30
N LEU A 343 -17.70 3.21 9.76
CA LEU A 343 -19.11 3.24 9.31
C LEU A 343 -19.12 3.33 7.80
N LEU A 344 -19.73 2.36 7.09
CA LEU A 344 -19.97 2.46 5.65
C LEU A 344 -21.31 3.18 5.37
N ARG A 345 -21.26 4.10 4.42
CA ARG A 345 -22.41 4.91 4.01
C ARG A 345 -22.53 5.01 2.49
#